data_9b6b2bd39bc022781d9e2f97a65c95f1
#
_entry.id   9b6b2bd39bc022781d9e2f97a65c95f1
#
_cell.length_a   1.000
_cell.length_b   1.000
_cell.length_c   1.000
_cell.angle_alpha   90.00
_cell.angle_beta   90.00
_cell.angle_gamma   90.00
#
_symmetry.space_group_name_H-M   'P 1'
#
loop_
_entity.id
_entity.type
_entity.pdbx_description
1 polymer ?
#
loop_
_entity_poly.entity_id
_entity_poly.type
_entity_poly.pdbx_seq_one_letter_code
_entity_poly.pdbx_strand_id
1 'polypeptide(L)'
;MMILIATVTILLTMVLITVVYYDLFRRQVLEDLKSYGLLLSNCSSVEEIEQSGVPVESDLRLTIIGSDGRVLYDNEADSVAMGNHSSRPEIREAMQDGEGEAVRNSETLSRSTFYYAIRLADGSILRLSKDARSIYSIFSQALPMMAGIFIVLLILCMVAAKVLTTKLVAPIEKLAQNIGECTEMQTYEELTPFMSMIRKQHEDIMKNAKMRQEFSANVSHELKTPLTSISGYAELIETGMASEQDTVRFAHGIHNSANRLLTLINDIIRLSELDGTEQEADTELLNLHEMAKNCVEMLSMSAEKHNVTIQLDGTDAYVTANRQMMEELLYNLCDNAIRYNNPGGSVNVQTYSREGHTNLVVKDTGIGISKEHQERIFERFYRVDKSRSKSTGGTGLGLAIVKHIIAKSHANLELESEPGKGTTIKVVF
;
A
#
# COMPACT_ATOMS: atom_id res chain seq x y z
N MET A 1 -14.72 -4.89 16.75
CA MET A 1 -13.82 -3.81 17.19
C MET A 1 -14.51 -2.44 17.21
N MET A 2 -15.09 -1.94 16.11
CA MET A 2 -15.77 -0.63 16.05
C MET A 2 -16.92 -0.49 17.08
N ILE A 3 -17.78 -1.50 17.23
CA ILE A 3 -18.89 -1.50 18.19
C ILE A 3 -18.35 -1.41 19.64
N LEU A 4 -17.28 -2.14 19.95
CA LEU A 4 -16.64 -2.11 21.26
C LEU A 4 -16.08 -0.71 21.60
N ILE A 5 -15.37 -0.10 20.63
CA ILE A 5 -14.82 1.26 20.79
C ILE A 5 -15.96 2.28 21.01
N ALA A 6 -17.01 2.20 20.17
CA ALA A 6 -18.16 3.08 20.28
C ALA A 6 -18.85 2.92 21.66
N THR A 7 -19.05 1.69 22.13
CA THR A 7 -19.66 1.41 23.43
C THR A 7 -18.83 1.98 24.59
N VAL A 8 -17.50 1.77 24.55
CA VAL A 8 -16.60 2.30 25.57
C VAL A 8 -16.59 3.84 25.57
N THR A 9 -16.55 4.45 24.38
CA THR A 9 -16.56 5.92 24.25
C THR A 9 -17.86 6.51 24.77
N ILE A 10 -19.01 5.91 24.45
CA ILE A 10 -20.32 6.38 24.92
C ILE A 10 -20.42 6.22 26.45
N LEU A 11 -19.95 5.11 27.03
CA LEU A 11 -19.91 4.92 28.48
C LEU A 11 -19.01 5.96 29.17
N LEU A 12 -17.83 6.21 28.62
CA LEU A 12 -16.90 7.19 29.17
C LEU A 12 -17.50 8.61 29.12
N THR A 13 -18.13 8.99 28.03
CA THR A 13 -18.79 10.30 27.90
C THR A 13 -19.97 10.43 28.84
N MET A 14 -20.75 9.36 29.05
CA MET A 14 -21.85 9.35 30.02
C MET A 14 -21.35 9.57 31.44
N VAL A 15 -20.29 8.90 31.86
CA VAL A 15 -19.66 9.09 33.17
C VAL A 15 -19.15 10.53 33.31
N LEU A 16 -18.46 11.06 32.31
CA LEU A 16 -17.94 12.42 32.30
C LEU A 16 -19.08 13.47 32.46
N ILE A 17 -20.13 13.32 31.67
CA ILE A 17 -21.31 14.20 31.73
C ILE A 17 -21.92 14.15 33.14
N THR A 18 -22.03 12.96 33.73
CA THR A 18 -22.57 12.78 35.07
C THR A 18 -21.74 13.53 36.12
N VAL A 19 -20.42 13.42 36.05
CA VAL A 19 -19.50 14.11 36.99
C VAL A 19 -19.58 15.63 36.82
N VAL A 20 -19.55 16.13 35.59
CA VAL A 20 -19.64 17.56 35.28
C VAL A 20 -21.01 18.14 35.74
N TYR A 21 -22.08 17.41 35.45
CA TYR A 21 -23.42 17.85 35.88
C TYR A 21 -23.53 17.92 37.41
N TYR A 22 -22.97 16.93 38.12
CA TYR A 22 -22.94 16.93 39.57
C TYR A 22 -22.16 18.13 40.14
N ASP A 23 -20.99 18.46 39.57
CA ASP A 23 -20.20 19.62 40.02
C ASP A 23 -20.92 20.94 39.74
N LEU A 24 -21.51 21.10 38.57
CA LEU A 24 -22.30 22.28 38.22
C LEU A 24 -23.50 22.46 39.18
N PHE A 25 -24.21 21.36 39.43
CA PHE A 25 -25.36 21.40 40.33
C PHE A 25 -24.93 21.76 41.77
N ARG A 26 -23.84 21.18 42.26
CA ARG A 26 -23.29 21.51 43.57
C ARG A 26 -22.97 23.00 43.69
N ARG A 27 -22.35 23.57 42.69
CA ARG A 27 -22.04 25.02 42.67
C ARG A 27 -23.30 25.86 42.67
N GLN A 28 -24.28 25.49 41.87
CA GLN A 28 -25.56 26.20 41.79
C GLN A 28 -26.28 26.23 43.17
N VAL A 29 -26.34 25.10 43.87
CA VAL A 29 -26.98 25.02 45.18
C VAL A 29 -26.24 25.89 46.19
N LEU A 30 -24.89 25.90 46.20
CA LEU A 30 -24.13 26.76 47.11
C LEU A 30 -24.30 28.25 46.78
N GLU A 31 -24.32 28.63 45.52
CA GLU A 31 -24.61 30.00 45.05
C GLU A 31 -26.01 30.47 45.43
N ASP A 32 -27.03 29.59 45.32
CA ASP A 32 -28.39 29.87 45.77
C ASP A 32 -28.43 30.09 47.29
N LEU A 33 -27.79 29.19 48.10
CA LEU A 33 -27.69 29.33 49.53
C LEU A 33 -26.98 30.63 49.97
N LYS A 34 -25.90 30.97 49.26
CA LYS A 34 -25.15 32.22 49.46
C LYS A 34 -26.03 33.44 49.16
N SER A 35 -26.77 33.41 48.07
CA SER A 35 -27.68 34.48 47.68
C SER A 35 -28.79 34.68 48.70
N TYR A 36 -29.40 33.61 49.20
CA TYR A 36 -30.37 33.67 50.26
C TYR A 36 -29.76 34.16 51.60
N GLY A 37 -28.54 33.72 51.93
CA GLY A 37 -27.80 34.16 53.08
C GLY A 37 -27.53 35.66 53.10
N LEU A 38 -27.08 36.22 51.95
CA LEU A 38 -26.83 37.63 51.78
C LEU A 38 -28.12 38.49 51.88
N LEU A 39 -29.22 37.98 51.28
CA LEU A 39 -30.53 38.65 51.40
C LEU A 39 -31.03 38.75 52.86
N LEU A 40 -30.91 37.62 53.58
CA LEU A 40 -31.37 37.53 54.97
C LEU A 40 -30.41 38.16 55.99
N SER A 41 -29.12 38.34 55.61
CA SER A 41 -28.13 39.01 56.49
C SER A 41 -28.41 40.47 56.75
N ASN A 42 -29.26 41.10 55.90
CA ASN A 42 -29.73 42.50 56.16
C ASN A 42 -30.89 42.60 57.11
N CYS A 43 -31.49 41.49 57.56
CA CYS A 43 -32.56 41.50 58.54
C CYS A 43 -31.95 41.56 59.91
N SER A 44 -32.47 42.47 60.81
CA SER A 44 -31.93 42.73 62.12
C SER A 44 -32.54 41.86 63.22
N SER A 45 -33.64 41.12 62.97
CA SER A 45 -34.30 40.26 63.94
C SER A 45 -34.92 39.00 63.26
N VAL A 46 -35.17 37.99 64.09
CA VAL A 46 -35.87 36.75 63.67
C VAL A 46 -37.23 37.06 63.07
N GLU A 47 -37.97 38.04 63.68
CA GLU A 47 -39.28 38.45 63.24
C GLU A 47 -39.26 39.17 61.90
N GLU A 48 -38.18 39.92 61.57
CA GLU A 48 -37.98 40.48 60.26
C GLU A 48 -37.64 39.41 59.20
N ILE A 49 -36.94 38.37 59.57
CA ILE A 49 -36.66 37.22 58.65
C ILE A 49 -37.96 36.49 58.33
N GLU A 50 -38.86 36.26 59.30
CA GLU A 50 -40.18 35.66 59.07
C GLU A 50 -41.09 36.55 58.21
N GLN A 51 -41.01 37.88 58.39
CA GLN A 51 -41.81 38.87 57.64
C GLN A 51 -41.21 39.26 56.27
N SER A 52 -39.96 38.91 55.97
CA SER A 52 -39.24 39.33 54.78
C SER A 52 -39.86 38.83 53.45
N GLY A 53 -40.88 37.93 53.53
CA GLY A 53 -41.56 37.40 52.37
C GLY A 53 -40.61 36.65 51.40
N VAL A 54 -39.36 36.39 51.82
CA VAL A 54 -38.50 35.48 51.06
C VAL A 54 -39.19 34.13 51.09
N PRO A 55 -39.59 33.59 49.92
CA PRO A 55 -40.16 32.27 49.90
C PRO A 55 -39.10 31.31 50.40
N VAL A 56 -39.14 30.99 51.71
CA VAL A 56 -38.38 29.85 52.20
C VAL A 56 -38.98 28.66 51.51
N GLU A 57 -38.35 28.23 50.39
CA GLU A 57 -38.74 27.00 49.72
C GLU A 57 -38.86 25.92 50.80
N SER A 58 -39.84 25.04 50.66
CA SER A 58 -40.17 24.00 51.66
C SER A 58 -38.98 23.10 52.04
N ASP A 59 -37.84 23.22 51.36
CA ASP A 59 -36.62 22.42 51.57
C ASP A 59 -35.46 23.24 52.13
N LEU A 60 -35.63 24.53 52.50
CA LEU A 60 -34.59 25.37 53.04
C LEU A 60 -34.69 25.43 54.57
N ARG A 61 -33.70 24.86 55.25
CA ARG A 61 -33.59 24.96 56.69
C ARG A 61 -32.76 26.16 57.10
N LEU A 62 -33.28 26.95 58.00
CA LEU A 62 -32.69 28.18 58.55
C LEU A 62 -32.40 27.98 60.04
N THR A 63 -31.15 28.25 60.49
CA THR A 63 -30.72 28.15 61.82
C THR A 63 -29.98 29.44 62.18
N ILE A 64 -30.34 30.11 63.34
CA ILE A 64 -29.58 31.23 63.87
C ILE A 64 -28.78 30.73 65.07
N ILE A 65 -27.49 31.05 65.13
CA ILE A 65 -26.54 30.54 66.08
C ILE A 65 -25.86 31.76 66.77
N GLY A 66 -25.88 31.80 68.05
CA GLY A 66 -25.18 32.83 68.79
C GLY A 66 -23.66 32.77 68.68
N SER A 67 -22.98 33.86 69.02
CA SER A 67 -21.52 33.96 69.07
C SER A 67 -20.84 32.90 69.97
N ASP A 68 -21.59 32.33 70.91
CA ASP A 68 -21.18 31.25 71.79
C ASP A 68 -21.38 29.84 71.25
N GLY A 69 -21.96 29.77 70.01
CA GLY A 69 -22.24 28.52 69.28
C GLY A 69 -23.56 27.86 69.70
N ARG A 70 -24.37 28.45 70.54
CA ARG A 70 -25.71 27.94 70.87
C ARG A 70 -26.72 28.29 69.82
N VAL A 71 -27.64 27.36 69.50
CA VAL A 71 -28.71 27.58 68.55
C VAL A 71 -29.77 28.47 69.23
N LEU A 72 -30.00 29.62 68.60
CA LEU A 72 -31.01 30.58 69.07
C LEU A 72 -32.38 30.32 68.42
N TYR A 73 -32.39 29.98 67.15
CA TYR A 73 -33.59 29.68 66.39
C TYR A 73 -33.30 28.62 65.32
N ASP A 74 -34.31 27.78 65.03
CA ASP A 74 -34.30 26.83 63.93
C ASP A 74 -35.72 26.63 63.39
N ASN A 75 -35.95 26.66 62.08
CA ASN A 75 -37.31 26.56 61.51
C ASN A 75 -37.86 25.14 61.47
N GLU A 76 -37.03 24.10 61.65
CA GLU A 76 -37.46 22.69 61.54
C GLU A 76 -37.42 21.95 62.90
N ALA A 77 -36.60 22.39 63.86
CA ALA A 77 -36.39 21.66 65.10
C ALA A 77 -36.36 22.59 66.27
N ASP A 78 -36.70 22.07 67.50
CA ASP A 78 -36.65 22.83 68.78
C ASP A 78 -35.18 23.19 69.09
N SER A 79 -34.89 24.50 69.09
CA SER A 79 -33.58 25.06 69.40
C SER A 79 -33.05 24.65 70.76
N VAL A 80 -33.94 24.44 71.74
CA VAL A 80 -33.59 24.07 73.15
C VAL A 80 -33.00 22.65 73.23
N ALA A 81 -33.41 21.74 72.27
CA ALA A 81 -32.95 20.38 72.27
C ALA A 81 -31.61 20.22 71.47
N MET A 82 -31.12 21.29 70.82
CA MET A 82 -29.91 21.25 70.00
C MET A 82 -28.64 21.49 70.83
N GLY A 83 -27.59 20.69 70.52
CA GLY A 83 -26.24 20.89 71.11
C GLY A 83 -25.53 22.12 70.57
N ASN A 84 -24.36 22.41 71.08
CA ASN A 84 -23.52 23.51 70.64
C ASN A 84 -22.95 23.21 69.19
N HIS A 85 -23.07 24.17 68.30
CA HIS A 85 -22.68 24.06 66.92
C HIS A 85 -21.34 24.73 66.57
N SER A 86 -20.59 25.28 67.50
CA SER A 86 -19.32 26.01 67.30
C SER A 86 -18.22 25.17 66.67
N SER A 87 -18.26 23.84 66.82
CA SER A 87 -17.28 22.92 66.21
C SER A 87 -17.53 22.58 64.79
N ARG A 88 -18.64 23.01 64.17
CA ARG A 88 -19.03 22.70 62.80
C ARG A 88 -18.19 23.51 61.80
N PRO A 89 -17.67 22.92 60.75
CA PRO A 89 -16.76 23.59 59.78
C PRO A 89 -17.31 24.91 59.26
N GLU A 90 -18.55 24.92 58.74
CA GLU A 90 -19.21 26.10 58.20
C GLU A 90 -19.36 27.22 59.23
N ILE A 91 -19.62 26.87 60.54
CA ILE A 91 -19.77 27.84 61.57
C ILE A 91 -18.42 28.43 62.00
N ARG A 92 -17.39 27.58 62.08
CA ARG A 92 -16.03 28.01 62.43
C ARG A 92 -15.46 28.94 61.31
N GLU A 93 -15.66 28.62 60.03
CA GLU A 93 -15.26 29.49 58.95
C GLU A 93 -16.03 30.82 58.98
N ALA A 94 -17.35 30.79 59.18
CA ALA A 94 -18.15 32.00 59.28
C ALA A 94 -17.74 32.90 60.50
N MET A 95 -17.28 32.29 61.64
CA MET A 95 -16.72 33.05 62.76
C MET A 95 -15.39 33.74 62.47
N GLN A 96 -14.54 33.11 61.57
CA GLN A 96 -13.21 33.62 61.25
C GLN A 96 -13.25 34.56 60.03
N ASP A 97 -13.86 34.14 58.95
CA ASP A 97 -13.79 34.79 57.65
C ASP A 97 -15.08 35.55 57.26
N GLY A 98 -16.13 35.45 58.10
CA GLY A 98 -17.43 36.10 57.86
C GLY A 98 -18.43 35.22 57.11
N GLU A 99 -17.96 34.26 56.35
CA GLU A 99 -18.80 33.27 55.65
C GLU A 99 -18.11 31.89 55.69
N GLY A 100 -18.89 30.80 55.58
CA GLY A 100 -18.37 29.45 55.56
C GLY A 100 -19.31 28.48 54.87
N GLU A 101 -18.74 27.48 54.18
CA GLU A 101 -19.46 26.48 53.40
C GLU A 101 -19.10 25.06 53.88
N ALA A 102 -20.06 24.16 53.88
CA ALA A 102 -19.78 22.75 54.13
C ALA A 102 -20.77 21.83 53.41
N VAL A 103 -20.31 20.65 53.03
CA VAL A 103 -21.16 19.57 52.55
C VAL A 103 -20.94 18.37 53.45
N ARG A 104 -22.00 17.85 54.05
CA ARG A 104 -21.94 16.69 54.94
C ARG A 104 -22.77 15.54 54.42
N ASN A 105 -22.16 14.38 54.46
CA ASN A 105 -22.85 13.14 54.16
C ASN A 105 -23.34 12.49 55.48
N SER A 106 -24.61 12.18 55.55
CA SER A 106 -25.15 11.37 56.63
C SER A 106 -25.00 9.90 56.26
N GLU A 107 -24.09 9.19 56.90
CA GLU A 107 -23.85 7.76 56.67
C GLU A 107 -25.09 6.88 56.96
N THR A 108 -25.94 7.33 57.91
CA THR A 108 -27.17 6.60 58.32
C THR A 108 -28.34 6.78 57.37
N LEU A 109 -28.41 7.86 56.61
CA LEU A 109 -29.56 8.19 55.75
C LEU A 109 -29.23 8.28 54.26
N SER A 110 -27.96 8.04 53.87
CA SER A 110 -27.48 8.19 52.50
C SER A 110 -27.86 9.54 51.87
N ARG A 111 -27.80 10.62 52.63
CA ARG A 111 -28.17 11.98 52.25
C ARG A 111 -26.99 12.92 52.42
N SER A 112 -26.80 13.81 51.46
CA SER A 112 -25.84 14.93 51.58
C SER A 112 -26.60 16.21 51.82
N THR A 113 -26.22 16.97 52.84
CA THR A 113 -26.80 18.28 53.11
C THR A 113 -25.74 19.34 52.86
N PHE A 114 -26.13 20.35 52.12
CA PHE A 114 -25.31 21.53 51.86
C PHE A 114 -25.58 22.58 52.90
N TYR A 115 -24.52 23.19 53.42
CA TYR A 115 -24.56 24.23 54.44
C TYR A 115 -23.85 25.46 53.93
N TYR A 116 -24.46 26.61 54.15
CA TYR A 116 -23.84 27.93 54.03
C TYR A 116 -24.10 28.70 55.30
N ALA A 117 -23.08 29.34 55.84
CA ALA A 117 -23.16 30.13 57.04
C ALA A 117 -22.59 31.53 56.81
N ILE A 118 -23.29 32.56 57.29
CA ILE A 118 -22.86 33.96 57.21
C ILE A 118 -22.98 34.64 58.54
N ARG A 119 -21.97 35.44 58.91
CA ARG A 119 -21.96 36.22 60.12
C ARG A 119 -22.81 37.48 59.95
N LEU A 120 -23.74 37.69 60.88
CA LEU A 120 -24.62 38.85 60.99
C LEU A 120 -23.96 40.02 61.68
N ALA A 121 -24.55 41.25 61.60
CA ALA A 121 -24.01 42.47 62.21
C ALA A 121 -23.97 42.45 63.71
N ASP A 122 -24.85 41.69 64.31
CA ASP A 122 -24.94 41.51 65.84
C ASP A 122 -23.94 40.47 66.36
N GLY A 123 -23.15 39.84 65.46
CA GLY A 123 -22.17 38.81 65.78
C GLY A 123 -22.75 37.39 65.86
N SER A 124 -24.05 37.21 65.64
CA SER A 124 -24.67 35.89 65.44
C SER A 124 -24.37 35.32 64.05
N ILE A 125 -24.62 34.05 63.85
CA ILE A 125 -24.38 33.38 62.54
C ILE A 125 -25.72 32.84 62.03
N LEU A 126 -26.05 33.24 60.82
CA LEU A 126 -27.14 32.68 60.07
C LEU A 126 -26.60 31.47 59.24
N ARG A 127 -27.12 30.28 59.52
CA ARG A 127 -26.81 29.08 58.81
C ARG A 127 -28.03 28.67 57.99
N LEU A 128 -27.83 28.50 56.71
CA LEU A 128 -28.80 27.93 55.77
C LEU A 128 -28.36 26.52 55.40
N SER A 129 -29.32 25.62 55.25
CA SER A 129 -29.02 24.28 54.74
C SER A 129 -30.12 23.76 53.82
N LYS A 130 -29.70 23.02 52.77
CA LYS A 130 -30.59 22.38 51.82
C LYS A 130 -30.24 20.88 51.74
N ASP A 131 -31.25 20.02 51.92
CA ASP A 131 -31.04 18.56 51.92
C ASP A 131 -30.80 18.04 50.48
N ALA A 132 -29.81 17.17 50.31
CA ALA A 132 -29.50 16.48 49.04
C ALA A 132 -30.63 15.57 48.51
N ARG A 133 -31.72 15.45 49.30
CA ARG A 133 -32.91 14.68 48.88
C ARG A 133 -33.53 15.22 47.58
N SER A 134 -33.55 16.54 47.43
CA SER A 134 -34.04 17.20 46.20
C SER A 134 -33.13 16.97 45.02
N ILE A 135 -31.79 16.89 45.26
CA ILE A 135 -30.77 16.63 44.25
C ILE A 135 -30.91 15.23 43.67
N TYR A 136 -31.11 14.23 44.54
CA TYR A 136 -31.30 12.85 44.11
C TYR A 136 -32.58 12.69 43.28
N SER A 137 -33.66 13.41 43.62
CA SER A 137 -34.91 13.37 42.82
C SER A 137 -34.73 13.94 41.42
N ILE A 138 -33.99 15.05 41.26
CA ILE A 138 -33.68 15.65 39.96
C ILE A 138 -32.79 14.71 39.16
N PHE A 139 -31.76 14.15 39.81
CA PHE A 139 -30.86 13.21 39.16
C PHE A 139 -31.56 11.90 38.72
N SER A 140 -32.43 11.36 39.59
CA SER A 140 -33.21 10.16 39.25
C SER A 140 -34.21 10.37 38.11
N GLN A 141 -34.70 11.60 37.92
CA GLN A 141 -35.54 11.96 36.75
C GLN A 141 -34.72 12.11 35.46
N ALA A 142 -33.46 12.57 35.54
CA ALA A 142 -32.58 12.71 34.38
C ALA A 142 -32.03 11.35 33.89
N LEU A 143 -31.80 10.40 34.79
CA LEU A 143 -31.22 9.09 34.52
C LEU A 143 -31.93 8.30 33.40
N PRO A 144 -33.26 8.15 33.40
CA PRO A 144 -33.96 7.41 32.32
C PRO A 144 -33.85 8.11 30.95
N MET A 145 -33.82 9.45 30.93
CA MET A 145 -33.62 10.22 29.71
C MET A 145 -32.20 9.99 29.15
N MET A 146 -31.18 10.02 30.01
CA MET A 146 -29.81 9.72 29.63
C MET A 146 -29.64 8.27 29.13
N ALA A 147 -30.28 7.31 29.81
CA ALA A 147 -30.30 5.91 29.38
C ALA A 147 -30.98 5.75 28.01
N GLY A 148 -32.08 6.47 27.77
CA GLY A 148 -32.76 6.49 26.47
C GLY A 148 -31.85 7.00 25.35
N ILE A 149 -31.16 8.12 25.55
CA ILE A 149 -30.20 8.68 24.59
C ILE A 149 -29.06 7.69 24.33
N PHE A 150 -28.54 7.04 25.37
CA PHE A 150 -27.50 6.02 25.24
C PHE A 150 -27.93 4.86 24.34
N ILE A 151 -29.14 4.33 24.57
CA ILE A 151 -29.69 3.22 23.76
C ILE A 151 -29.85 3.64 22.30
N VAL A 152 -30.37 4.84 22.02
CA VAL A 152 -30.54 5.35 20.65
C VAL A 152 -29.20 5.50 19.96
N LEU A 153 -28.20 6.06 20.62
CA LEU A 153 -26.84 6.20 20.07
C LEU A 153 -26.21 4.83 19.79
N LEU A 154 -26.40 3.86 20.67
CA LEU A 154 -25.89 2.50 20.48
C LEU A 154 -26.52 1.80 19.27
N ILE A 155 -27.83 1.94 19.11
CA ILE A 155 -28.54 1.41 17.91
C ILE A 155 -28.03 2.12 16.66
N LEU A 156 -27.89 3.44 16.68
CA LEU A 156 -27.38 4.21 15.53
C LEU A 156 -25.96 3.76 15.12
N CYS A 157 -25.07 3.58 16.10
CA CYS A 157 -23.72 3.07 15.87
C CYS A 157 -23.72 1.64 15.30
N MET A 158 -24.62 0.78 15.78
CA MET A 158 -24.76 -0.59 15.27
C MET A 158 -25.22 -0.60 13.80
N VAL A 159 -26.22 0.22 13.46
CA VAL A 159 -26.71 0.37 12.09
C VAL A 159 -25.61 0.95 11.18
N ALA A 160 -24.93 2.00 11.62
CA ALA A 160 -23.84 2.61 10.87
C ALA A 160 -22.70 1.62 10.62
N ALA A 161 -22.29 0.86 11.63
CA ALA A 161 -21.25 -0.17 11.51
C ALA A 161 -21.66 -1.26 10.52
N LYS A 162 -22.93 -1.72 10.55
CA LYS A 162 -23.45 -2.71 9.61
C LYS A 162 -23.45 -2.17 8.18
N VAL A 163 -23.92 -0.95 7.97
CA VAL A 163 -23.93 -0.30 6.65
C VAL A 163 -22.52 -0.14 6.11
N LEU A 164 -21.58 0.33 6.95
CA LEU A 164 -20.18 0.51 6.56
C LEU A 164 -19.54 -0.83 6.17
N THR A 165 -19.72 -1.87 6.98
CA THR A 165 -19.18 -3.21 6.71
C THR A 165 -19.76 -3.81 5.43
N THR A 166 -21.07 -3.76 5.24
CA THR A 166 -21.71 -4.38 4.07
C THR A 166 -21.48 -3.59 2.78
N LYS A 167 -21.44 -2.26 2.85
CA LYS A 167 -21.28 -1.43 1.65
C LYS A 167 -19.82 -1.15 1.28
N LEU A 168 -18.89 -1.00 2.23
CA LEU A 168 -17.49 -0.68 1.93
C LEU A 168 -16.55 -1.89 2.04
N VAL A 169 -16.66 -2.68 3.10
CA VAL A 169 -15.69 -3.77 3.36
C VAL A 169 -16.02 -5.02 2.56
N ALA A 170 -17.26 -5.46 2.53
CA ALA A 170 -17.65 -6.71 1.86
C ALA A 170 -17.36 -6.71 0.33
N PRO A 171 -17.56 -5.62 -0.42
CA PRO A 171 -17.14 -5.56 -1.83
C PRO A 171 -15.62 -5.71 -2.01
N ILE A 172 -14.82 -5.08 -1.14
CA ILE A 172 -13.36 -5.18 -1.18
C ILE A 172 -12.89 -6.62 -0.90
N GLU A 173 -13.49 -7.30 0.07
CA GLU A 173 -13.19 -8.70 0.40
C GLU A 173 -13.53 -9.65 -0.76
N LYS A 174 -14.69 -9.45 -1.40
CA LYS A 174 -15.05 -10.22 -2.61
C LYS A 174 -14.11 -9.98 -3.77
N LEU A 175 -13.63 -8.75 -3.96
CA LEU A 175 -12.62 -8.42 -4.97
C LEU A 175 -11.29 -9.11 -4.70
N ALA A 176 -10.84 -9.18 -3.44
CA ALA A 176 -9.60 -9.85 -3.07
C ALA A 176 -9.66 -11.38 -3.31
N GLN A 177 -10.85 -11.99 -3.20
CA GLN A 177 -11.03 -13.43 -3.42
C GLN A 177 -11.16 -13.81 -4.90
N ASN A 178 -11.68 -12.92 -5.77
CA ASN A 178 -11.99 -13.22 -7.18
C ASN A 178 -11.39 -12.19 -8.14
N ILE A 179 -10.11 -11.88 -8.01
CA ILE A 179 -9.41 -10.90 -8.87
C ILE A 179 -9.53 -11.23 -10.37
N GLY A 180 -9.67 -12.54 -10.72
CA GLY A 180 -9.77 -13.00 -12.12
C GLY A 180 -11.15 -12.87 -12.77
N GLU A 181 -12.24 -12.78 -12.00
CA GLU A 181 -13.62 -12.81 -12.53
C GLU A 181 -14.36 -11.46 -12.45
N CYS A 182 -13.69 -10.39 -12.01
CA CYS A 182 -14.30 -9.08 -11.76
C CYS A 182 -14.62 -8.28 -13.03
N THR A 183 -15.34 -8.87 -13.99
CA THR A 183 -15.65 -8.18 -15.27
C THR A 183 -16.87 -7.24 -15.18
N GLU A 184 -17.76 -7.36 -14.17
CA GLU A 184 -19.03 -6.62 -14.11
C GLU A 184 -19.47 -6.11 -12.72
N MET A 185 -18.59 -6.04 -11.73
CA MET A 185 -19.00 -5.46 -10.45
C MET A 185 -19.08 -3.94 -10.54
N GLN A 186 -20.28 -3.39 -10.28
CA GLN A 186 -20.47 -1.96 -10.01
C GLN A 186 -19.64 -1.57 -8.76
N THR A 187 -18.46 -1.07 -8.99
CA THR A 187 -17.55 -0.59 -7.97
C THR A 187 -17.77 0.91 -7.78
N TYR A 188 -17.52 1.40 -6.57
CA TYR A 188 -17.50 2.84 -6.31
C TYR A 188 -16.52 3.54 -7.23
N GLU A 189 -16.87 4.70 -7.78
CA GLU A 189 -16.02 5.48 -8.69
C GLU A 189 -14.64 5.75 -8.10
N GLU A 190 -14.56 5.95 -6.80
CA GLU A 190 -13.31 6.21 -6.06
C GLU A 190 -12.34 5.02 -6.05
N LEU A 191 -12.83 3.79 -6.19
CA LEU A 191 -12.00 2.58 -6.24
C LEU A 191 -11.57 2.19 -7.65
N THR A 192 -12.13 2.80 -8.68
CA THR A 192 -11.85 2.48 -10.08
C THR A 192 -10.35 2.59 -10.44
N PRO A 193 -9.59 3.64 -10.03
CA PRO A 193 -8.16 3.73 -10.32
C PRO A 193 -7.36 2.60 -9.65
N PHE A 194 -7.71 2.25 -8.41
CA PHE A 194 -7.06 1.17 -7.68
C PHE A 194 -7.34 -0.20 -8.32
N MET A 195 -8.58 -0.44 -8.73
CA MET A 195 -8.98 -1.66 -9.43
C MET A 195 -8.28 -1.82 -10.78
N SER A 196 -8.17 -0.74 -11.55
CA SER A 196 -7.45 -0.76 -12.83
C SER A 196 -5.97 -1.10 -12.66
N MET A 197 -5.33 -0.58 -11.59
CA MET A 197 -3.95 -0.89 -11.24
C MET A 197 -3.76 -2.36 -10.84
N ILE A 198 -4.62 -2.90 -9.98
CA ILE A 198 -4.57 -4.31 -9.58
C ILE A 198 -4.79 -5.23 -10.79
N ARG A 199 -5.78 -4.92 -11.65
CA ARG A 199 -6.04 -5.69 -12.87
C ARG A 199 -4.82 -5.69 -13.77
N LYS A 200 -4.22 -4.54 -14.02
CA LYS A 200 -3.00 -4.44 -14.84
C LYS A 200 -1.86 -5.28 -14.26
N GLN A 201 -1.62 -5.18 -12.94
CA GLN A 201 -0.60 -6.01 -12.28
C GLN A 201 -0.89 -7.50 -12.40
N HIS A 202 -2.15 -7.91 -12.25
CA HIS A 202 -2.54 -9.31 -12.39
C HIS A 202 -2.35 -9.81 -13.83
N GLU A 203 -2.76 -9.03 -14.83
CA GLU A 203 -2.53 -9.32 -16.26
C GLU A 203 -1.03 -9.45 -16.56
N ASP A 204 -0.20 -8.55 -16.05
CA ASP A 204 1.25 -8.60 -16.20
C ASP A 204 1.86 -9.85 -15.55
N ILE A 205 1.41 -10.21 -14.33
CA ILE A 205 1.86 -11.44 -13.65
C ILE A 205 1.46 -12.69 -14.46
N MET A 206 0.22 -12.76 -14.93
CA MET A 206 -0.27 -13.90 -15.73
C MET A 206 0.47 -14.00 -17.07
N LYS A 207 0.71 -12.87 -17.71
CA LYS A 207 1.51 -12.81 -18.95
C LYS A 207 2.94 -13.31 -18.74
N ASN A 208 3.58 -12.86 -17.65
CA ASN A 208 4.93 -13.29 -17.29
C ASN A 208 4.97 -14.79 -16.93
N ALA A 209 3.99 -15.29 -16.18
CA ALA A 209 3.89 -16.72 -15.86
C ALA A 209 3.72 -17.58 -17.12
N LYS A 210 2.85 -17.16 -18.04
CA LYS A 210 2.65 -17.83 -19.34
C LYS A 210 3.93 -17.83 -20.18
N MET A 211 4.59 -16.68 -20.31
CA MET A 211 5.87 -16.59 -21.05
C MET A 211 6.93 -17.51 -20.44
N ARG A 212 7.01 -17.61 -19.11
CA ARG A 212 7.95 -18.50 -18.42
C ARG A 212 7.63 -19.97 -18.66
N GLN A 213 6.34 -20.34 -18.67
CA GLN A 213 5.89 -21.69 -18.97
C GLN A 213 6.20 -22.09 -20.41
N GLU A 214 5.90 -21.21 -21.39
CA GLU A 214 6.21 -21.42 -22.80
C GLU A 214 7.72 -21.52 -23.03
N PHE A 215 8.52 -20.67 -22.37
CA PHE A 215 9.98 -20.76 -22.40
C PHE A 215 10.48 -22.12 -21.95
N SER A 216 10.03 -22.60 -20.76
CA SER A 216 10.45 -23.90 -20.21
C SER A 216 10.07 -25.08 -21.13
N ALA A 217 8.87 -25.03 -21.71
CA ALA A 217 8.41 -26.04 -22.67
C ALA A 217 9.27 -26.03 -23.96
N ASN A 218 9.55 -24.84 -24.50
CA ASN A 218 10.36 -24.69 -25.70
C ASN A 218 11.82 -25.11 -25.48
N VAL A 219 12.44 -24.76 -24.34
CA VAL A 219 13.77 -25.24 -23.96
C VAL A 219 13.81 -26.77 -23.95
N SER A 220 12.84 -27.40 -23.25
CA SER A 220 12.78 -28.87 -23.16
C SER A 220 12.67 -29.52 -24.55
N HIS A 221 11.88 -28.95 -25.45
CA HIS A 221 11.68 -29.46 -26.78
C HIS A 221 12.93 -29.29 -27.67
N GLU A 222 13.57 -28.10 -27.66
CA GLU A 222 14.75 -27.80 -28.45
C GLU A 222 16.01 -28.54 -27.96
N LEU A 223 16.09 -28.89 -26.64
CA LEU A 223 17.14 -29.76 -26.10
C LEU A 223 16.92 -31.22 -26.48
N LYS A 224 15.67 -31.73 -26.44
CA LYS A 224 15.35 -33.14 -26.70
C LYS A 224 15.69 -33.54 -28.13
N THR A 225 15.45 -32.68 -29.11
CA THR A 225 15.65 -32.99 -30.54
C THR A 225 17.11 -33.35 -30.89
N PRO A 226 18.13 -32.52 -30.61
CA PRO A 226 19.53 -32.88 -30.89
C PRO A 226 20.01 -34.04 -30.02
N LEU A 227 19.54 -34.16 -28.75
CA LEU A 227 19.91 -35.27 -27.89
C LEU A 227 19.40 -36.61 -28.45
N THR A 228 18.16 -36.67 -28.94
CA THR A 228 17.62 -37.87 -29.60
C THR A 228 18.41 -38.23 -30.86
N SER A 229 18.86 -37.22 -31.64
CA SER A 229 19.70 -37.46 -32.83
C SER A 229 21.06 -38.03 -32.46
N ILE A 230 21.72 -37.50 -31.42
CA ILE A 230 22.98 -37.98 -30.88
C ILE A 230 22.83 -39.45 -30.44
N SER A 231 21.83 -39.73 -29.62
CA SER A 231 21.55 -41.07 -29.09
C SER A 231 21.27 -42.08 -30.19
N GLY A 232 20.40 -41.73 -31.17
CA GLY A 232 20.07 -42.61 -32.28
C GLY A 232 21.24 -42.91 -33.22
N TYR A 233 22.06 -41.90 -33.56
CA TYR A 233 23.25 -42.16 -34.38
C TYR A 233 24.31 -42.98 -33.59
N ALA A 234 24.48 -42.75 -32.32
CA ALA A 234 25.40 -43.52 -31.45
C ALA A 234 24.97 -45.01 -31.38
N GLU A 235 23.67 -45.26 -31.19
CA GLU A 235 23.09 -46.60 -31.13
C GLU A 235 23.28 -47.37 -32.43
N LEU A 236 23.08 -46.72 -33.59
CA LEU A 236 23.30 -47.31 -34.91
C LEU A 236 24.79 -47.71 -35.16
N ILE A 237 25.72 -46.92 -34.63
CA ILE A 237 27.14 -47.23 -34.67
C ILE A 237 27.47 -48.37 -33.71
N GLU A 238 26.98 -48.32 -32.48
CA GLU A 238 27.26 -49.33 -31.43
C GLU A 238 26.72 -50.69 -31.79
N THR A 239 25.55 -50.80 -32.37
CA THR A 239 24.90 -52.05 -32.76
C THR A 239 25.48 -52.67 -34.05
N GLY A 240 26.46 -52.02 -34.69
CA GLY A 240 27.06 -52.48 -35.93
C GLY A 240 26.13 -52.39 -37.16
N MET A 241 25.02 -51.66 -37.06
CA MET A 241 24.09 -51.47 -38.19
C MET A 241 24.59 -50.42 -39.18
N ALA A 242 25.65 -49.68 -38.86
CA ALA A 242 26.24 -48.64 -39.71
C ALA A 242 27.31 -49.27 -40.63
N SER A 243 27.24 -49.00 -41.93
CA SER A 243 28.35 -49.29 -42.84
C SER A 243 29.54 -48.35 -42.50
N GLU A 244 30.74 -48.65 -43.07
CA GLU A 244 31.92 -47.81 -42.87
C GLU A 244 31.68 -46.35 -43.29
N GLN A 245 30.96 -46.11 -44.39
CA GLN A 245 30.57 -44.80 -44.89
C GLN A 245 29.49 -44.15 -44.01
N ASP A 246 28.53 -44.94 -43.50
CA ASP A 246 27.51 -44.45 -42.61
C ASP A 246 28.06 -44.07 -41.23
N THR A 247 29.08 -44.74 -40.74
CA THR A 247 29.74 -44.42 -39.47
C THR A 247 30.31 -43.01 -39.48
N VAL A 248 31.00 -42.61 -40.55
CA VAL A 248 31.53 -41.25 -40.71
C VAL A 248 30.39 -40.23 -40.81
N ARG A 249 29.33 -40.54 -41.53
CA ARG A 249 28.14 -39.68 -41.65
C ARG A 249 27.43 -39.52 -40.31
N PHE A 250 27.25 -40.58 -39.52
CA PHE A 250 26.61 -40.55 -38.21
C PHE A 250 27.50 -39.82 -37.18
N ALA A 251 28.80 -40.03 -37.20
CA ALA A 251 29.74 -39.28 -36.37
C ALA A 251 29.68 -37.76 -36.63
N HIS A 252 29.59 -37.38 -37.94
CA HIS A 252 29.37 -35.98 -38.31
C HIS A 252 28.00 -35.43 -37.81
N GLY A 253 26.95 -36.25 -37.88
CA GLY A 253 25.61 -35.94 -37.35
C GLY A 253 25.61 -35.72 -35.85
N ILE A 254 26.34 -36.57 -35.08
CA ILE A 254 26.54 -36.44 -33.65
C ILE A 254 27.27 -35.12 -33.34
N HIS A 255 28.37 -34.86 -34.03
CA HIS A 255 29.19 -33.63 -33.82
C HIS A 255 28.37 -32.36 -34.07
N ASN A 256 27.61 -32.30 -35.15
CA ASN A 256 26.74 -31.16 -35.47
C ASN A 256 25.62 -30.97 -34.43
N SER A 257 25.01 -32.08 -33.99
CA SER A 257 23.96 -32.02 -32.95
C SER A 257 24.51 -31.59 -31.59
N ALA A 258 25.71 -32.01 -31.22
CA ALA A 258 26.41 -31.59 -30.00
C ALA A 258 26.76 -30.11 -30.05
N ASN A 259 27.31 -29.61 -31.14
CA ASN A 259 27.62 -28.19 -31.28
C ASN A 259 26.35 -27.31 -31.21
N ARG A 260 25.26 -27.75 -31.86
CA ARG A 260 23.97 -27.05 -31.76
C ARG A 260 23.46 -27.01 -30.30
N LEU A 261 23.61 -28.13 -29.55
CA LEU A 261 23.21 -28.21 -28.17
C LEU A 261 24.02 -27.25 -27.31
N LEU A 262 25.34 -27.18 -27.49
CA LEU A 262 26.21 -26.25 -26.80
C LEU A 262 25.84 -24.78 -27.08
N THR A 263 25.59 -24.44 -28.34
CA THR A 263 25.12 -23.08 -28.69
C THR A 263 23.80 -22.74 -27.97
N LEU A 264 22.85 -23.66 -27.97
CA LEU A 264 21.56 -23.46 -27.31
C LEU A 264 21.71 -23.29 -25.80
N ILE A 265 22.55 -24.08 -25.13
CA ILE A 265 22.83 -23.98 -23.71
C ILE A 265 23.46 -22.59 -23.38
N ASN A 266 24.46 -22.17 -24.18
CA ASN A 266 25.09 -20.87 -23.97
C ASN A 266 24.11 -19.71 -24.16
N ASP A 267 23.24 -19.77 -25.18
CA ASP A 267 22.20 -18.77 -25.39
C ASP A 267 21.21 -18.68 -24.22
N ILE A 268 20.82 -19.85 -23.65
CA ILE A 268 19.94 -19.91 -22.47
C ILE A 268 20.59 -19.31 -21.23
N ILE A 269 21.87 -19.66 -20.97
CA ILE A 269 22.62 -19.11 -19.84
C ILE A 269 22.70 -17.59 -20.00
N ARG A 270 23.04 -17.13 -21.20
CA ARG A 270 23.19 -15.71 -21.48
C ARG A 270 21.89 -14.94 -21.31
N LEU A 271 20.77 -15.49 -21.80
CA LEU A 271 19.46 -14.91 -21.62
C LEU A 271 19.06 -14.85 -20.15
N SER A 272 19.43 -15.89 -19.35
CA SER A 272 19.19 -15.90 -17.90
C SER A 272 20.00 -14.84 -17.15
N GLU A 273 21.25 -14.58 -17.56
CA GLU A 273 22.07 -13.49 -17.02
C GLU A 273 21.51 -12.12 -17.38
N LEU A 274 20.97 -11.97 -18.59
CA LEU A 274 20.32 -10.73 -19.03
C LEU A 274 18.98 -10.49 -18.33
N ASP A 275 18.25 -11.54 -17.94
CA ASP A 275 16.99 -11.45 -17.17
C ASP A 275 17.22 -11.17 -15.66
N GLY A 276 18.42 -11.43 -15.16
CA GLY A 276 18.79 -11.17 -13.76
C GLY A 276 18.78 -9.68 -13.43
N THR A 277 18.48 -9.40 -12.14
CA THR A 277 18.41 -8.05 -11.60
C THR A 277 19.70 -7.26 -11.80
N GLU A 278 19.55 -5.97 -12.00
CA GLU A 278 20.45 -4.83 -12.01
C GLU A 278 21.74 -4.97 -11.16
N GLN A 279 22.63 -5.87 -11.53
CA GLN A 279 24.03 -5.57 -11.31
C GLN A 279 24.38 -4.53 -12.37
N GLU A 280 24.75 -3.33 -11.94
CA GLU A 280 25.36 -2.32 -12.79
C GLU A 280 26.53 -3.00 -13.50
N ALA A 281 26.28 -3.41 -14.73
CA ALA A 281 27.35 -3.97 -15.55
C ALA A 281 28.36 -2.86 -15.75
N ASP A 282 29.64 -3.14 -15.50
CA ASP A 282 30.73 -2.20 -15.74
C ASP A 282 30.58 -1.63 -17.15
N THR A 283 30.33 -0.34 -17.26
CA THR A 283 30.19 0.37 -18.53
C THR A 283 31.49 1.15 -18.80
N GLU A 284 31.94 1.11 -20.04
CA GLU A 284 33.10 1.85 -20.51
C GLU A 284 32.77 2.59 -21.82
N LEU A 285 33.55 3.58 -22.15
CA LEU A 285 33.42 4.30 -23.43
C LEU A 285 34.01 3.43 -24.55
N LEU A 286 33.17 2.96 -25.45
CA LEU A 286 33.51 2.03 -26.52
C LEU A 286 33.49 2.72 -27.88
N ASN A 287 34.44 2.43 -28.75
CA ASN A 287 34.39 2.78 -30.17
C ASN A 287 33.61 1.67 -30.92
N LEU A 288 32.36 1.95 -31.27
CA LEU A 288 31.48 0.99 -31.92
C LEU A 288 31.94 0.63 -33.35
N HIS A 289 32.65 1.55 -34.04
CA HIS A 289 33.21 1.28 -35.36
C HIS A 289 34.30 0.22 -35.32
N GLU A 290 35.23 0.35 -34.33
CA GLU A 290 36.30 -0.64 -34.12
C GLU A 290 35.73 -2.01 -33.72
N MET A 291 34.72 -2.05 -32.86
CA MET A 291 34.03 -3.30 -32.52
C MET A 291 33.32 -3.94 -33.68
N ALA A 292 32.65 -3.13 -34.50
CA ALA A 292 32.02 -3.61 -35.73
C ALA A 292 33.03 -4.17 -36.74
N LYS A 293 34.21 -3.53 -36.87
CA LYS A 293 35.32 -4.02 -37.69
C LYS A 293 35.78 -5.41 -37.25
N ASN A 294 36.05 -5.59 -35.95
CA ASN A 294 36.43 -6.89 -35.40
C ASN A 294 35.36 -7.97 -35.63
N CYS A 295 34.07 -7.60 -35.46
CA CYS A 295 32.97 -8.51 -35.74
C CYS A 295 32.87 -8.92 -37.19
N VAL A 296 33.01 -7.97 -38.11
CA VAL A 296 33.00 -8.23 -39.59
C VAL A 296 34.18 -9.13 -39.98
N GLU A 297 35.40 -8.88 -39.47
CA GLU A 297 36.55 -9.72 -39.71
C GLU A 297 36.35 -11.16 -39.18
N MET A 298 35.78 -11.33 -37.97
CA MET A 298 35.46 -12.63 -37.39
C MET A 298 34.42 -13.42 -38.21
N LEU A 299 33.41 -12.73 -38.73
CA LEU A 299 32.33 -13.36 -39.53
C LEU A 299 32.64 -13.52 -41.02
N SER A 300 33.77 -13.03 -41.51
CA SER A 300 34.15 -13.09 -42.93
C SER A 300 34.15 -14.52 -43.49
N MET A 301 34.72 -15.49 -42.80
CA MET A 301 34.70 -16.91 -43.20
C MET A 301 33.28 -17.50 -43.22
N SER A 302 32.42 -17.08 -42.27
CA SER A 302 31.02 -17.53 -42.26
C SER A 302 30.28 -16.94 -43.46
N ALA A 303 30.48 -15.67 -43.74
CA ALA A 303 29.89 -15.00 -44.89
C ALA A 303 30.32 -15.66 -46.21
N GLU A 304 31.61 -15.96 -46.39
CA GLU A 304 32.13 -16.66 -47.57
C GLU A 304 31.50 -18.05 -47.76
N LYS A 305 31.36 -18.83 -46.66
CA LYS A 305 30.69 -20.12 -46.65
C LYS A 305 29.21 -20.04 -47.10
N HIS A 306 28.54 -18.93 -46.82
CA HIS A 306 27.15 -18.68 -47.24
C HIS A 306 27.06 -17.96 -48.59
N ASN A 307 28.20 -17.67 -49.23
CA ASN A 307 28.30 -16.88 -50.46
C ASN A 307 27.67 -15.49 -50.30
N VAL A 308 27.98 -14.79 -49.21
CA VAL A 308 27.49 -13.47 -48.86
C VAL A 308 28.69 -12.52 -48.66
N THR A 309 28.59 -11.31 -49.20
CA THR A 309 29.61 -10.28 -49.00
C THR A 309 29.24 -9.45 -47.75
N ILE A 310 30.15 -9.33 -46.76
CA ILE A 310 29.97 -8.45 -45.61
C ILE A 310 30.92 -7.26 -45.70
N GLN A 311 30.41 -6.05 -45.43
CA GLN A 311 31.17 -4.79 -45.52
C GLN A 311 30.86 -3.90 -44.34
N LEU A 312 31.84 -3.10 -43.95
CA LEU A 312 31.70 -2.07 -42.90
C LEU A 312 31.91 -0.69 -43.54
N ASP A 313 30.96 0.18 -43.30
CA ASP A 313 31.00 1.59 -43.69
C ASP A 313 30.83 2.50 -42.46
N GLY A 314 31.08 3.79 -42.61
CA GLY A 314 30.81 4.81 -41.60
C GLY A 314 32.05 5.38 -40.97
N THR A 315 31.91 5.88 -39.75
CA THR A 315 32.92 6.61 -39.02
C THR A 315 32.98 6.17 -37.54
N ASP A 316 34.03 6.57 -36.85
CA ASP A 316 34.11 6.39 -35.40
C ASP A 316 32.85 6.92 -34.71
N ALA A 317 32.26 6.07 -33.86
CA ALA A 317 31.05 6.36 -33.13
C ALA A 317 31.19 5.75 -31.74
N TYR A 318 30.99 6.54 -30.71
CA TYR A 318 31.27 6.17 -29.34
C TYR A 318 29.98 5.95 -28.55
N VAL A 319 29.96 4.91 -27.70
CA VAL A 319 28.86 4.57 -26.80
C VAL A 319 29.39 4.20 -25.43
N THR A 320 28.71 4.62 -24.36
CA THR A 320 29.01 4.16 -23.01
C THR A 320 28.16 2.93 -22.73
N ALA A 321 28.78 1.74 -22.72
CA ALA A 321 28.05 0.48 -22.58
C ALA A 321 28.97 -0.63 -22.06
N ASN A 322 28.39 -1.79 -21.74
CA ASN A 322 29.15 -2.99 -21.44
C ASN A 322 29.70 -3.60 -22.72
N ARG A 323 31.03 -3.80 -22.77
CA ARG A 323 31.74 -4.33 -23.95
C ARG A 323 31.17 -5.66 -24.45
N GLN A 324 30.99 -6.61 -23.55
CA GLN A 324 30.51 -7.94 -23.89
C GLN A 324 29.09 -7.92 -24.49
N MET A 325 28.21 -7.04 -23.97
CA MET A 325 26.86 -6.86 -24.54
C MET A 325 26.92 -6.26 -25.95
N MET A 326 27.84 -5.32 -26.20
CA MET A 326 27.97 -4.72 -27.52
C MET A 326 28.56 -5.70 -28.55
N GLU A 327 29.54 -6.52 -28.16
CA GLU A 327 30.08 -7.61 -29.02
C GLU A 327 28.98 -8.61 -29.39
N GLU A 328 28.17 -9.00 -28.39
CA GLU A 328 27.06 -9.93 -28.60
C GLU A 328 25.93 -9.36 -29.49
N LEU A 329 25.61 -8.06 -29.28
CA LEU A 329 24.66 -7.34 -30.14
C LEU A 329 25.11 -7.36 -31.60
N LEU A 330 26.35 -6.95 -31.86
CA LEU A 330 26.96 -6.94 -33.20
C LEU A 330 26.96 -8.34 -33.79
N TYR A 331 27.43 -9.33 -33.04
CA TYR A 331 27.51 -10.72 -33.51
C TYR A 331 26.13 -11.24 -33.93
N ASN A 332 25.11 -11.11 -33.05
CA ASN A 332 23.77 -11.62 -33.34
C ASN A 332 23.11 -10.93 -34.52
N LEU A 333 23.28 -9.62 -34.69
CA LEU A 333 22.73 -8.90 -35.84
C LEU A 333 23.43 -9.31 -37.12
N CYS A 334 24.77 -9.39 -37.16
CA CYS A 334 25.54 -9.73 -38.36
C CYS A 334 25.38 -11.21 -38.73
N ASP A 335 25.41 -12.13 -37.74
CA ASP A 335 25.21 -13.56 -37.99
C ASP A 335 23.82 -13.85 -38.58
N ASN A 336 22.77 -13.20 -38.06
CA ASN A 336 21.43 -13.29 -38.62
C ASN A 336 21.38 -12.75 -40.06
N ALA A 337 21.99 -11.60 -40.32
CA ALA A 337 22.03 -10.99 -41.64
C ALA A 337 22.75 -11.89 -42.69
N ILE A 338 23.77 -12.64 -42.26
CA ILE A 338 24.46 -13.61 -43.10
C ILE A 338 23.63 -14.87 -43.30
N ARG A 339 23.10 -15.49 -42.26
CA ARG A 339 22.36 -16.77 -42.29
C ARG A 339 21.07 -16.71 -43.08
N TYR A 340 20.38 -15.58 -43.03
CA TYR A 340 19.08 -15.37 -43.70
C TYR A 340 19.23 -14.60 -45.02
N ASN A 341 20.47 -14.46 -45.51
CA ASN A 341 20.71 -13.86 -46.82
C ASN A 341 20.47 -14.83 -47.96
N ASN A 342 20.39 -14.27 -49.15
CA ASN A 342 20.42 -15.04 -50.40
C ASN A 342 21.87 -15.29 -50.87
N PRO A 343 22.20 -16.45 -51.50
CA PRO A 343 23.51 -16.63 -52.10
C PRO A 343 23.82 -15.53 -53.11
N GLY A 344 24.99 -14.91 -53.01
CA GLY A 344 25.38 -13.74 -53.82
C GLY A 344 24.88 -12.39 -53.25
N GLY A 345 24.21 -12.40 -52.12
CA GLY A 345 23.77 -11.18 -51.43
C GLY A 345 24.85 -10.47 -50.61
N SER A 346 24.45 -9.41 -49.94
CA SER A 346 25.37 -8.58 -49.14
C SER A 346 24.80 -8.21 -47.81
N VAL A 347 25.71 -7.97 -46.85
CA VAL A 347 25.44 -7.39 -45.54
C VAL A 347 26.28 -6.13 -45.43
N ASN A 348 25.66 -5.02 -45.11
CA ASN A 348 26.32 -3.74 -44.89
C ASN A 348 26.12 -3.34 -43.41
N VAL A 349 27.21 -3.20 -42.69
CA VAL A 349 27.24 -2.71 -41.29
C VAL A 349 27.70 -1.26 -41.35
N GLN A 350 26.92 -0.36 -40.72
CA GLN A 350 27.26 1.06 -40.72
C GLN A 350 27.24 1.60 -39.28
N THR A 351 28.24 2.44 -38.95
CA THR A 351 28.32 3.17 -37.68
C THR A 351 28.53 4.64 -37.96
N TYR A 352 27.75 5.48 -37.28
CA TYR A 352 27.88 6.93 -37.38
C TYR A 352 27.25 7.63 -36.18
N SER A 353 27.68 8.86 -35.92
CA SER A 353 27.04 9.73 -34.93
C SER A 353 26.26 10.82 -35.66
N ARG A 354 24.99 11.01 -35.26
CA ARG A 354 24.13 12.05 -35.80
C ARG A 354 23.27 12.64 -34.71
N GLU A 355 23.20 13.97 -34.64
CA GLU A 355 22.36 14.72 -33.68
C GLU A 355 22.62 14.32 -32.22
N GLY A 356 23.87 13.99 -31.87
CA GLY A 356 24.24 13.56 -30.52
C GLY A 356 23.98 12.09 -30.18
N HIS A 357 23.42 11.33 -31.11
CA HIS A 357 23.14 9.90 -30.96
C HIS A 357 24.14 9.04 -31.76
N THR A 358 24.56 7.93 -31.18
CA THR A 358 25.35 6.92 -31.88
C THR A 358 24.44 5.90 -32.55
N ASN A 359 24.68 5.64 -33.79
CA ASN A 359 23.84 4.74 -34.61
C ASN A 359 24.65 3.54 -35.09
N LEU A 360 24.08 2.35 -34.94
CA LEU A 360 24.50 1.11 -35.56
C LEU A 360 23.41 0.65 -36.54
N VAL A 361 23.76 0.43 -37.79
CA VAL A 361 22.82 -0.06 -38.81
C VAL A 361 23.40 -1.35 -39.41
N VAL A 362 22.61 -2.42 -39.40
CA VAL A 362 22.92 -3.66 -40.10
C VAL A 362 21.84 -3.87 -41.17
N LYS A 363 22.27 -3.86 -42.44
CA LYS A 363 21.38 -4.00 -43.59
C LYS A 363 21.78 -5.21 -44.41
N ASP A 364 20.83 -6.09 -44.72
CA ASP A 364 21.03 -7.25 -45.57
C ASP A 364 20.14 -7.18 -46.83
N THR A 365 20.50 -7.98 -47.83
CA THR A 365 19.73 -8.20 -49.08
C THR A 365 19.06 -9.57 -49.08
N GLY A 366 18.74 -10.10 -47.89
CA GLY A 366 18.24 -11.45 -47.69
C GLY A 366 16.76 -11.63 -48.02
N ILE A 367 16.20 -12.66 -47.42
CA ILE A 367 14.80 -13.08 -47.64
C ILE A 367 13.76 -12.08 -47.18
N GLY A 368 14.13 -11.16 -46.27
CA GLY A 368 13.22 -10.20 -45.66
C GLY A 368 12.18 -10.87 -44.73
N ILE A 369 11.38 -10.04 -44.09
CA ILE A 369 10.42 -10.45 -43.03
C ILE A 369 9.06 -9.81 -43.32
N SER A 370 8.00 -10.63 -43.42
CA SER A 370 6.64 -10.12 -43.60
C SER A 370 6.15 -9.38 -42.36
N LYS A 371 5.26 -8.39 -42.53
CA LYS A 371 4.75 -7.52 -41.46
C LYS A 371 4.19 -8.29 -40.29
N GLU A 372 3.52 -9.42 -40.51
CA GLU A 372 2.92 -10.25 -39.45
C GLU A 372 3.94 -10.89 -38.50
N HIS A 373 5.22 -11.03 -38.95
CA HIS A 373 6.29 -11.62 -38.15
C HIS A 373 7.22 -10.58 -37.50
N GLN A 374 7.23 -9.32 -37.95
CA GLN A 374 8.20 -8.30 -37.52
C GLN A 374 8.20 -8.00 -36.02
N GLU A 375 7.04 -8.01 -35.39
CA GLU A 375 6.97 -7.84 -33.92
C GLU A 375 7.40 -9.10 -33.19
N ARG A 376 7.18 -10.26 -33.77
CA ARG A 376 7.36 -11.57 -33.13
C ARG A 376 8.78 -12.13 -33.27
N ILE A 377 9.60 -11.67 -34.19
CA ILE A 377 10.98 -12.16 -34.37
C ILE A 377 11.86 -11.93 -33.13
N PHE A 378 11.47 -11.04 -32.25
CA PHE A 378 12.14 -10.76 -30.96
C PHE A 378 11.60 -11.61 -29.80
N GLU A 379 10.59 -12.47 -30.05
CA GLU A 379 10.12 -13.44 -29.05
C GLU A 379 11.10 -14.61 -28.95
N ARG A 380 11.25 -15.17 -27.77
CA ARG A 380 12.15 -16.32 -27.48
C ARG A 380 11.69 -17.54 -28.26
N PHE A 381 12.62 -18.23 -28.97
CA PHE A 381 12.37 -19.40 -29.81
C PHE A 381 11.47 -19.16 -31.01
N TYR A 382 11.11 -17.90 -31.30
CA TYR A 382 10.30 -17.60 -32.45
C TYR A 382 11.09 -17.75 -33.77
N ARG A 383 10.46 -18.33 -34.75
CA ARG A 383 11.04 -18.58 -36.10
C ARG A 383 9.93 -18.52 -37.11
N VAL A 384 10.14 -17.79 -38.19
CA VAL A 384 9.18 -17.66 -39.31
C VAL A 384 8.95 -19.01 -40.00
N ASP A 385 10.02 -19.80 -40.20
CA ASP A 385 9.95 -21.12 -40.83
C ASP A 385 10.79 -22.13 -40.01
N LYS A 386 10.10 -23.07 -39.35
CA LYS A 386 10.73 -24.12 -38.53
C LYS A 386 11.47 -25.18 -39.38
N SER A 387 11.10 -25.35 -40.65
CA SER A 387 11.69 -26.37 -41.51
C SER A 387 13.03 -25.91 -42.08
N ARG A 388 13.09 -24.72 -42.65
CA ARG A 388 14.32 -24.10 -43.20
C ARG A 388 15.38 -23.85 -42.14
N SER A 389 14.95 -23.44 -40.95
CA SER A 389 15.86 -23.08 -39.86
C SER A 389 16.50 -24.29 -39.16
N LYS A 390 16.04 -25.54 -39.44
CA LYS A 390 16.77 -26.77 -39.02
C LYS A 390 18.07 -26.94 -39.82
N SER A 391 18.10 -26.54 -41.08
CA SER A 391 19.29 -26.60 -41.94
C SER A 391 20.27 -25.45 -41.67
N THR A 392 19.80 -24.28 -41.22
CA THR A 392 20.63 -23.10 -40.93
C THR A 392 21.14 -23.04 -39.50
N GLY A 393 20.69 -23.94 -38.58
CA GLY A 393 21.28 -24.11 -37.24
C GLY A 393 20.91 -23.04 -36.21
N GLY A 394 19.99 -22.10 -36.47
CA GLY A 394 19.62 -21.04 -35.58
C GLY A 394 18.85 -21.55 -34.35
N THR A 395 19.05 -20.98 -33.16
CA THR A 395 18.37 -21.30 -31.88
C THR A 395 17.03 -20.60 -31.75
N GLY A 396 16.82 -19.47 -32.41
CA GLY A 396 15.68 -18.57 -32.21
C GLY A 396 15.77 -17.72 -30.95
N LEU A 397 16.96 -17.63 -30.35
CA LEU A 397 17.24 -16.81 -29.16
C LEU A 397 18.03 -15.54 -29.48
N GLY A 398 18.79 -15.48 -30.55
CA GLY A 398 19.70 -14.37 -30.87
C GLY A 398 19.01 -13.01 -30.93
N LEU A 399 17.85 -12.86 -31.61
CA LEU A 399 17.13 -11.59 -31.65
C LEU A 399 16.43 -11.27 -30.32
N ALA A 400 16.07 -12.27 -29.49
CA ALA A 400 15.60 -12.04 -28.13
C ALA A 400 16.72 -11.51 -27.26
N ILE A 401 17.95 -12.01 -27.39
CA ILE A 401 19.16 -11.48 -26.73
C ILE A 401 19.40 -10.03 -27.16
N VAL A 402 19.34 -9.73 -28.47
CA VAL A 402 19.45 -8.35 -28.98
C VAL A 402 18.46 -7.43 -28.32
N LYS A 403 17.19 -7.81 -28.22
CA LYS A 403 16.15 -7.02 -27.54
C LYS A 403 16.47 -6.74 -26.07
N HIS A 404 16.97 -7.72 -25.35
CA HIS A 404 17.36 -7.55 -23.95
C HIS A 404 18.57 -6.61 -23.78
N ILE A 405 19.58 -6.74 -24.65
CA ILE A 405 20.75 -5.85 -24.64
C ILE A 405 20.34 -4.41 -24.93
N ILE A 406 19.48 -4.19 -25.94
CA ILE A 406 18.96 -2.86 -26.29
C ILE A 406 18.21 -2.24 -25.10
N ALA A 407 17.35 -3.01 -24.43
CA ALA A 407 16.62 -2.54 -23.26
C ALA A 407 17.57 -2.16 -22.08
N LYS A 408 18.59 -2.97 -21.82
CA LYS A 408 19.59 -2.68 -20.78
C LYS A 408 20.52 -1.51 -21.12
N SER A 409 20.76 -1.28 -22.41
CA SER A 409 21.59 -0.15 -22.88
C SER A 409 20.79 1.13 -23.09
N HIS A 410 19.49 1.15 -22.73
CA HIS A 410 18.57 2.27 -22.95
C HIS A 410 18.55 2.78 -24.41
N ALA A 411 18.82 1.90 -25.37
CA ALA A 411 18.85 2.20 -26.79
C ALA A 411 17.48 1.96 -27.44
N ASN A 412 17.28 2.54 -28.61
CA ASN A 412 16.08 2.34 -29.44
C ASN A 412 16.39 1.45 -30.63
N LEU A 413 15.43 0.57 -31.00
CA LEU A 413 15.52 -0.31 -32.17
C LEU A 413 14.49 0.09 -33.20
N GLU A 414 14.96 0.27 -34.45
CA GLU A 414 14.12 0.48 -35.61
C GLU A 414 14.33 -0.72 -36.59
N LEU A 415 13.22 -1.29 -37.11
CA LEU A 415 13.21 -2.42 -38.01
C LEU A 415 12.47 -2.04 -39.28
N GLU A 416 13.17 -2.17 -40.44
CA GLU A 416 12.57 -2.05 -41.76
C GLU A 416 12.85 -3.33 -42.54
N SER A 417 11.81 -4.02 -43.01
CA SER A 417 11.97 -5.27 -43.77
C SER A 417 10.81 -5.49 -44.75
N GLU A 418 11.14 -5.98 -45.93
CA GLU A 418 10.16 -6.41 -46.90
C GLU A 418 10.57 -7.80 -47.48
N PRO A 419 9.62 -8.73 -47.65
CA PRO A 419 9.91 -10.02 -48.24
C PRO A 419 10.59 -9.89 -49.63
N GLY A 420 11.74 -10.56 -49.78
CA GLY A 420 12.54 -10.56 -51.00
C GLY A 420 13.43 -9.33 -51.21
N LYS A 421 13.38 -8.32 -50.35
CA LYS A 421 14.23 -7.11 -50.45
C LYS A 421 15.30 -7.01 -49.36
N GLY A 422 15.20 -7.84 -48.34
CA GLY A 422 16.11 -7.85 -47.18
C GLY A 422 15.59 -7.14 -45.95
N THR A 423 16.47 -6.98 -44.97
CA THR A 423 16.15 -6.40 -43.65
C THR A 423 17.16 -5.32 -43.29
N THR A 424 16.69 -4.27 -42.66
CA THR A 424 17.52 -3.23 -42.04
C THR A 424 17.14 -3.13 -40.56
N ILE A 425 18.11 -3.36 -39.68
CA ILE A 425 17.97 -3.14 -38.23
C ILE A 425 18.89 -1.99 -37.86
N LYS A 426 18.29 -0.96 -37.26
CA LYS A 426 19.00 0.22 -36.75
C LYS A 426 18.87 0.30 -35.23
N VAL A 427 19.98 0.47 -34.57
CA VAL A 427 20.06 0.70 -33.10
C VAL A 427 20.58 2.10 -32.86
N VAL A 428 19.85 2.87 -32.06
CA VAL A 428 20.15 4.27 -31.69
C VAL A 428 20.43 4.33 -30.20
N PHE A 429 21.65 4.72 -29.86
CA PHE A 429 22.14 4.88 -28.49
C PHE A 429 22.12 6.32 -28.04
#